data_ebc53bebc53a2bce81c2788a5357d031
#
_entry.id   ebc53bebc53a2bce81c2788a5357d031
#
_cell.length_a   1.000
_cell.length_b   1.000
_cell.length_c   1.000
_cell.angle_alpha   90.00
_cell.angle_beta   90.00
_cell.angle_gamma   90.00
#
_symmetry.space_group_name_H-M   'P 1'
#
loop_
_entity.id
_entity.type
_entity.pdbx_description
1 polymer ?
#
loop_
_entity_poly.entity_id
_entity_poly.type
_entity_poly.pdbx_seq_one_letter_code
_entity_poly.pdbx_strand_id
1 'polypeptide(L)'
;MSKVCVFDHPLIQHKLSILRDEKTSVKEFRELISEIAMLMCYESTRDLPLEEVDVQTPVAVAKCHRIAGKKLAVVPILRAGLGMVDGMVSMMPNVKVGHIGLFRDPETLKPVKYYFKMPADISERDVIVVDPMLATGGSASAAITFLKEAGAQHIKLMSVIGAPEGVARMQKDHPDVDIFIAALDDHLNDHGYIVPGLGDAGDRIFGTK
;
A
#
# COMPACT_ATOMS: atom_id res chain seq x y z
N MET A 1 -4.53 -19.31 1.18
CA MET A 1 -5.42 -18.18 1.54
C MET A 1 -4.54 -16.99 1.84
N SER A 2 -4.86 -15.83 1.28
CA SER A 2 -4.17 -14.58 1.58
C SER A 2 -4.23 -14.27 3.09
N LYS A 3 -3.10 -13.81 3.63
CA LYS A 3 -3.04 -13.31 5.00
C LYS A 3 -3.64 -11.91 5.04
N VAL A 4 -4.50 -11.64 6.02
CA VAL A 4 -4.95 -10.28 6.35
C VAL A 4 -4.29 -9.90 7.66
N CYS A 5 -3.44 -8.88 7.62
CA CYS A 5 -2.74 -8.35 8.77
C CYS A 5 -3.30 -6.96 9.10
N VAL A 6 -4.00 -6.85 10.21
CA VAL A 6 -4.46 -5.58 10.76
C VAL A 6 -3.49 -5.17 11.87
N PHE A 7 -2.92 -3.97 11.77
CA PHE A 7 -1.92 -3.50 12.71
C PHE A 7 -2.57 -2.96 13.99
N ASP A 8 -2.06 -3.39 15.13
CA ASP A 8 -2.48 -2.95 16.47
C ASP A 8 -1.44 -2.09 17.19
N HIS A 9 -0.37 -1.71 16.47
CA HIS A 9 0.75 -0.96 17.04
C HIS A 9 0.31 0.43 17.56
N PRO A 10 0.61 0.79 18.83
CA PRO A 10 0.13 2.03 19.45
C PRO A 10 0.45 3.31 18.67
N LEU A 11 1.63 3.41 18.04
CA LEU A 11 2.00 4.57 17.22
C LEU A 11 1.12 4.70 15.96
N ILE A 12 0.77 3.59 15.34
CA ILE A 12 -0.13 3.59 14.19
C ILE A 12 -1.52 4.03 14.63
N GLN A 13 -2.04 3.47 15.73
CA GLN A 13 -3.36 3.83 16.25
C GLN A 13 -3.45 5.30 16.67
N HIS A 14 -2.41 5.82 17.30
CA HIS A 14 -2.32 7.24 17.66
C HIS A 14 -2.39 8.14 16.41
N LYS A 15 -1.57 7.84 15.40
CA LYS A 15 -1.55 8.61 14.15
C LYS A 15 -2.86 8.52 13.37
N LEU A 16 -3.49 7.34 13.37
CA LEU A 16 -4.82 7.15 12.79
C LEU A 16 -5.89 8.02 13.46
N SER A 17 -5.85 8.15 14.78
CA SER A 17 -6.80 8.98 15.51
C SER A 17 -6.74 10.45 15.07
N ILE A 18 -5.53 10.99 14.86
CA ILE A 18 -5.32 12.34 14.35
C ILE A 18 -5.72 12.42 12.87
N LEU A 19 -5.32 11.44 12.07
CA LEU A 19 -5.64 11.39 10.64
C LEU A 19 -7.15 11.42 10.35
N ARG A 20 -7.95 10.76 11.20
CA ARG A 20 -9.41 10.68 11.07
C ARG A 20 -10.11 11.98 11.38
N ASP A 21 -9.54 12.85 12.22
CA ASP A 21 -10.17 14.12 12.61
C ASP A 21 -10.43 14.98 11.38
N GLU A 22 -11.68 15.44 11.22
CA GLU A 22 -12.10 16.30 10.12
C GLU A 22 -11.33 17.63 10.07
N LYS A 23 -10.79 18.08 11.23
CA LYS A 23 -10.03 19.33 11.37
C LYS A 23 -8.56 19.18 11.01
N THR A 24 -8.07 17.97 10.82
CA THR A 24 -6.67 17.74 10.41
C THR A 24 -6.39 18.44 9.09
N SER A 25 -5.41 19.33 9.10
CA SER A 25 -5.05 20.11 7.93
C SER A 25 -4.49 19.24 6.79
N VAL A 26 -4.56 19.75 5.55
CA VAL A 26 -3.99 19.06 4.37
C VAL A 26 -2.50 18.74 4.57
N LYS A 27 -1.73 19.65 5.17
CA LYS A 27 -0.31 19.42 5.46
C LYS A 27 -0.14 18.24 6.42
N GLU A 28 -0.80 18.31 7.56
CA GLU A 28 -0.71 17.30 8.60
C GLU A 28 -1.23 15.94 8.14
N PHE A 29 -2.30 15.92 7.34
CA PHE A 29 -2.84 14.70 6.74
C PHE A 29 -1.81 14.00 5.84
N ARG A 30 -1.07 14.75 5.00
CA ARG A 30 0.01 14.19 4.16
C ARG A 30 1.15 13.62 5.01
N GLU A 31 1.57 14.35 6.03
CA GLU A 31 2.62 13.92 6.94
C GLU A 31 2.23 12.61 7.64
N LEU A 32 1.01 12.54 8.19
CA LEU A 32 0.49 11.36 8.87
C LEU A 32 0.35 10.14 7.94
N ILE A 33 -0.16 10.31 6.70
CA ILE A 33 -0.23 9.22 5.71
C ILE A 33 1.15 8.67 5.41
N SER A 34 2.15 9.55 5.21
CA SER A 34 3.52 9.14 4.95
C SER A 34 4.14 8.41 6.14
N GLU A 35 3.95 8.90 7.36
CA GLU A 35 4.45 8.28 8.59
C GLU A 35 3.80 6.92 8.87
N ILE A 36 2.49 6.80 8.67
CA ILE A 36 1.79 5.51 8.80
C ILE A 36 2.32 4.53 7.74
N ALA A 37 2.46 4.97 6.49
CA ALA A 37 3.00 4.14 5.43
C ALA A 37 4.42 3.64 5.73
N MET A 38 5.26 4.48 6.34
CA MET A 38 6.61 4.11 6.80
C MET A 38 6.56 3.01 7.87
N LEU A 39 5.71 3.16 8.89
CA LEU A 39 5.54 2.15 9.95
C LEU A 39 4.99 0.83 9.41
N MET A 40 4.00 0.91 8.52
CA MET A 40 3.44 -0.26 7.85
C MET A 40 4.46 -0.95 6.93
N CYS A 41 5.31 -0.19 6.26
CA CYS A 41 6.38 -0.72 5.42
C CYS A 41 7.32 -1.60 6.23
N TYR A 42 7.74 -1.15 7.43
CA TYR A 42 8.59 -1.93 8.32
C TYR A 42 8.00 -3.31 8.63
N GLU A 43 6.72 -3.39 8.95
CA GLU A 43 6.07 -4.67 9.25
C GLU A 43 5.78 -5.51 7.98
N SER A 44 5.34 -4.89 6.89
CA SER A 44 5.01 -5.62 5.66
C SER A 44 6.24 -6.22 4.95
N THR A 45 7.44 -5.77 5.33
CA THR A 45 8.71 -6.27 4.80
C THR A 45 9.43 -7.24 5.74
N ARG A 46 8.79 -7.68 6.83
CA ARG A 46 9.38 -8.58 7.85
C ARG A 46 9.83 -9.94 7.30
N ASP A 47 9.22 -10.41 6.24
CA ASP A 47 9.47 -11.69 5.58
C ASP A 47 10.47 -11.63 4.43
N LEU A 48 11.12 -10.48 4.22
CA LEU A 48 12.15 -10.39 3.17
C LEU A 48 13.30 -11.35 3.45
N PRO A 49 13.73 -12.12 2.45
CA PRO A 49 14.82 -13.06 2.60
C PRO A 49 16.14 -12.33 2.84
N LEU A 50 17.00 -12.91 3.67
CA LEU A 50 18.32 -12.42 3.95
C LEU A 50 19.37 -13.40 3.42
N GLU A 51 20.50 -12.85 2.98
CA GLU A 51 21.71 -13.62 2.64
C GLU A 51 22.86 -13.23 3.56
N GLU A 52 23.70 -14.20 3.92
CA GLU A 52 24.92 -13.93 4.71
C GLU A 52 26.02 -13.36 3.80
N VAL A 53 26.66 -12.31 4.28
CA VAL A 53 27.76 -11.63 3.58
C VAL A 53 28.89 -11.30 4.55
N ASP A 54 30.14 -11.38 4.08
CA ASP A 54 31.29 -10.91 4.84
C ASP A 54 31.45 -9.40 4.69
N VAL A 55 31.50 -8.70 5.81
CA VAL A 55 31.66 -7.24 5.85
C VAL A 55 32.95 -6.91 6.62
N GLN A 56 33.87 -6.22 5.97
CA GLN A 56 35.06 -5.68 6.64
C GLN A 56 34.61 -4.48 7.49
N THR A 57 34.65 -4.65 8.81
CA THR A 57 34.48 -3.54 9.76
C THR A 57 35.82 -2.85 10.02
N PRO A 58 35.86 -1.72 10.72
CA PRO A 58 37.11 -1.10 11.12
C PRO A 58 38.00 -1.99 12.01
N VAL A 59 37.46 -3.04 12.62
CA VAL A 59 38.17 -3.89 13.58
C VAL A 59 38.46 -5.29 12.99
N ALA A 60 37.47 -5.94 12.37
CA ALA A 60 37.60 -7.32 11.86
C ALA A 60 36.54 -7.63 10.79
N VAL A 61 36.66 -8.77 10.12
CA VAL A 61 35.60 -9.29 9.26
C VAL A 61 34.43 -9.79 10.11
N ALA A 62 33.23 -9.32 9.81
CA ALA A 62 32.00 -9.73 10.47
C ALA A 62 31.08 -10.46 9.48
N LYS A 63 30.43 -11.54 9.94
CA LYS A 63 29.31 -12.18 9.25
C LYS A 63 28.06 -11.33 9.45
N CYS A 64 27.55 -10.77 8.38
CA CYS A 64 26.38 -9.87 8.38
C CYS A 64 25.31 -10.40 7.45
N HIS A 65 24.13 -9.75 7.49
CA HIS A 65 23.01 -10.11 6.62
C HIS A 65 22.61 -8.92 5.75
N ARG A 66 22.28 -9.20 4.49
CA ARG A 66 21.70 -8.23 3.55
C ARG A 66 20.42 -8.81 2.99
N ILE A 67 19.53 -7.93 2.54
CA ILE A 67 18.33 -8.38 1.82
C ILE A 67 18.77 -9.12 0.56
N ALA A 68 18.38 -10.38 0.46
CA ALA A 68 18.69 -11.28 -0.64
C ALA A 68 17.73 -11.12 -1.82
N GLY A 69 18.19 -11.52 -3.00
CA GLY A 69 17.34 -11.77 -4.15
C GLY A 69 16.69 -10.54 -4.75
N LYS A 70 15.40 -10.64 -4.96
CA LYS A 70 14.61 -9.68 -5.73
C LYS A 70 14.45 -8.35 -5.01
N LYS A 71 14.61 -7.28 -5.77
CA LYS A 71 14.43 -5.92 -5.27
C LYS A 71 12.95 -5.57 -5.23
N LEU A 72 12.55 -4.72 -4.27
CA LEU A 72 11.18 -4.25 -4.09
C LEU A 72 10.77 -3.24 -5.16
N ALA A 73 9.46 -3.19 -5.43
CA ALA A 73 8.80 -2.12 -6.14
C ALA A 73 7.55 -1.66 -5.37
N VAL A 74 7.31 -0.37 -5.31
CA VAL A 74 6.10 0.23 -4.77
C VAL A 74 5.24 0.72 -5.91
N VAL A 75 3.95 0.40 -5.87
CA VAL A 75 3.00 0.78 -6.93
C VAL A 75 1.80 1.48 -6.32
N PRO A 76 1.79 2.84 -6.26
CA PRO A 76 0.63 3.58 -5.84
C PRO A 76 -0.49 3.50 -6.88
N ILE A 77 -1.73 3.31 -6.40
CA ILE A 77 -2.93 3.55 -7.18
C ILE A 77 -3.20 5.05 -7.18
N LEU A 78 -3.09 5.67 -8.35
CA LEU A 78 -3.29 7.11 -8.52
C LEU A 78 -4.74 7.48 -8.25
N ARG A 79 -5.02 8.61 -7.63
CA ARG A 79 -4.09 9.64 -7.10
C ARG A 79 -3.66 9.38 -5.66
N ALA A 80 -4.59 8.87 -4.81
CA ALA A 80 -4.44 8.84 -3.35
C ALA A 80 -3.21 8.04 -2.87
N GLY A 81 -2.88 6.95 -3.55
CA GLY A 81 -1.71 6.12 -3.23
C GLY A 81 -0.37 6.87 -3.22
N LEU A 82 -0.27 8.00 -3.95
CA LEU A 82 0.94 8.83 -3.94
C LEU A 82 1.32 9.32 -2.54
N GLY A 83 0.34 9.59 -1.67
CA GLY A 83 0.61 10.03 -0.30
C GLY A 83 1.40 9.04 0.54
N MET A 84 1.38 7.75 0.17
CA MET A 84 2.10 6.69 0.90
C MET A 84 3.54 6.49 0.40
N VAL A 85 3.88 6.97 -0.79
CA VAL A 85 5.14 6.63 -1.48
C VAL A 85 6.36 7.18 -0.73
N ASP A 86 6.33 8.43 -0.30
CA ASP A 86 7.47 9.09 0.33
C ASP A 86 7.88 8.38 1.63
N GLY A 87 6.92 7.96 2.44
CA GLY A 87 7.16 7.17 3.65
C GLY A 87 7.87 5.85 3.35
N MET A 88 7.46 5.15 2.30
CA MET A 88 8.09 3.89 1.90
C MET A 88 9.47 4.09 1.30
N VAL A 89 9.66 5.11 0.46
CA VAL A 89 10.96 5.43 -0.14
C VAL A 89 11.97 5.85 0.94
N SER A 90 11.54 6.54 1.99
CA SER A 90 12.41 6.89 3.11
C SER A 90 12.97 5.67 3.85
N MET A 91 12.17 4.58 3.95
CA MET A 91 12.60 3.30 4.53
C MET A 91 13.44 2.46 3.56
N MET A 92 13.16 2.56 2.27
CA MET A 92 13.79 1.76 1.21
C MET A 92 14.27 2.67 0.06
N PRO A 93 15.38 3.42 0.22
CA PRO A 93 15.79 4.44 -0.76
C PRO A 93 16.05 3.91 -2.18
N ASN A 94 16.35 2.62 -2.31
CA ASN A 94 16.60 1.97 -3.61
C ASN A 94 15.36 1.30 -4.22
N VAL A 95 14.17 1.45 -3.60
CA VAL A 95 12.92 0.88 -4.13
C VAL A 95 12.58 1.55 -5.46
N LYS A 96 12.12 0.77 -6.43
CA LYS A 96 11.57 1.33 -7.66
C LYS A 96 10.09 1.64 -7.47
N VAL A 97 9.64 2.72 -8.11
CA VAL A 97 8.24 3.13 -8.05
C VAL A 97 7.63 2.99 -9.44
N GLY A 98 6.60 2.14 -9.53
CA GLY A 98 5.70 2.10 -10.69
C GLY A 98 4.43 2.90 -10.37
N HIS A 99 3.64 3.26 -11.38
CA HIS A 99 2.40 4.00 -11.18
C HIS A 99 1.28 3.37 -11.98
N ILE A 100 0.11 3.23 -11.34
CA ILE A 100 -1.11 2.80 -12.02
C ILE A 100 -2.23 3.80 -11.77
N GLY A 101 -2.81 4.32 -12.85
CA GLY A 101 -3.97 5.19 -12.82
C GLY A 101 -5.20 4.45 -13.31
N LEU A 102 -6.24 4.47 -12.50
CA LEU A 102 -7.53 3.83 -12.77
C LEU A 102 -8.66 4.82 -12.59
N PHE A 103 -9.66 4.75 -13.46
CA PHE A 103 -10.95 5.38 -13.23
C PHE A 103 -12.06 4.36 -13.44
N ARG A 104 -13.22 4.65 -12.88
CA ARG A 104 -14.42 3.84 -13.12
C ARG A 104 -15.13 4.40 -14.32
N ASP A 105 -15.28 3.58 -15.36
CA ASP A 105 -16.09 3.94 -16.54
C ASP A 105 -17.53 4.24 -16.11
N PRO A 106 -18.08 5.41 -16.48
CA PRO A 106 -19.39 5.81 -16.00
C PRO A 106 -20.54 4.98 -16.56
N GLU A 107 -20.36 4.33 -17.73
CA GLU A 107 -21.40 3.52 -18.37
C GLU A 107 -21.33 2.07 -17.91
N THR A 108 -20.13 1.49 -17.91
CA THR A 108 -19.95 0.06 -17.61
C THR A 108 -19.66 -0.20 -16.14
N LEU A 109 -19.34 0.84 -15.36
CA LEU A 109 -18.86 0.78 -13.97
C LEU A 109 -17.62 -0.09 -13.76
N LYS A 110 -16.95 -0.47 -14.85
CA LYS A 110 -15.70 -1.25 -14.79
C LYS A 110 -14.50 -0.34 -14.60
N PRO A 111 -13.46 -0.81 -13.88
CA PRO A 111 -12.20 -0.08 -13.78
C PRO A 111 -11.48 -0.07 -15.13
N VAL A 112 -11.11 1.14 -15.57
CA VAL A 112 -10.35 1.38 -16.81
C VAL A 112 -8.99 1.96 -16.46
N LYS A 113 -7.95 1.41 -17.05
CA LYS A 113 -6.57 1.83 -16.88
C LYS A 113 -6.28 3.00 -17.84
N TYR A 114 -5.99 4.19 -17.28
CA TYR A 114 -5.58 5.37 -18.09
C TYR A 114 -4.08 5.63 -18.02
N TYR A 115 -3.40 5.10 -17.00
CA TYR A 115 -1.95 5.22 -16.87
C TYR A 115 -1.36 3.92 -16.29
N PHE A 116 -0.26 3.46 -16.88
CA PHE A 116 0.45 2.28 -16.41
C PHE A 116 1.92 2.40 -16.76
N LYS A 117 2.76 2.65 -15.79
CA LYS A 117 4.21 2.73 -15.97
C LYS A 117 4.89 1.95 -14.87
N MET A 118 5.53 0.84 -15.25
CA MET A 118 6.21 -0.08 -14.33
C MET A 118 7.71 -0.14 -14.61
N PRO A 119 8.52 -0.52 -13.61
CA PRO A 119 9.90 -0.93 -13.85
C PRO A 119 9.96 -2.05 -14.90
N ALA A 120 10.95 -2.01 -15.80
CA ALA A 120 11.08 -3.01 -16.87
C ALA A 120 11.26 -4.44 -16.34
N ASP A 121 11.79 -4.57 -15.14
CA ASP A 121 12.05 -5.82 -14.41
C ASP A 121 10.97 -6.14 -13.35
N ILE A 122 9.73 -5.67 -13.55
CA ILE A 122 8.63 -5.87 -12.57
C ILE A 122 8.35 -7.34 -12.25
N SER A 123 8.56 -8.24 -13.24
CA SER A 123 8.40 -9.69 -13.07
C SER A 123 9.42 -10.33 -12.12
N GLU A 124 10.52 -9.63 -11.81
CA GLU A 124 11.57 -10.10 -10.91
C GLU A 124 11.48 -9.44 -9.52
N ARG A 125 10.46 -8.61 -9.28
CA ARG A 125 10.34 -7.80 -8.06
C ARG A 125 9.22 -8.28 -7.16
N ASP A 126 9.43 -8.13 -5.85
CA ASP A 126 8.34 -8.15 -4.89
C ASP A 126 7.64 -6.80 -4.95
N VAL A 127 6.32 -6.82 -5.17
CA VAL A 127 5.52 -5.60 -5.42
C VAL A 127 4.65 -5.30 -4.22
N ILE A 128 4.71 -4.05 -3.73
CA ILE A 128 3.77 -3.55 -2.73
C ILE A 128 2.87 -2.52 -3.41
N VAL A 129 1.61 -2.89 -3.60
CA VAL A 129 0.57 -1.97 -4.08
C VAL A 129 0.07 -1.14 -2.91
N VAL A 130 -0.02 0.16 -3.08
CA VAL A 130 -0.44 1.07 -2.02
C VAL A 130 -1.64 1.92 -2.43
N ASP A 131 -2.65 1.93 -1.57
CA ASP A 131 -3.84 2.78 -1.66
C ASP A 131 -4.31 3.08 -0.24
N PRO A 132 -4.49 4.34 0.18
CA PRO A 132 -4.93 4.65 1.54
C PRO A 132 -6.23 3.97 1.96
N MET A 133 -7.12 3.67 1.01
CA MET A 133 -8.46 3.15 1.31
C MET A 133 -8.81 1.89 0.52
N LEU A 134 -9.00 0.80 1.24
CA LEU A 134 -9.59 -0.43 0.70
C LEU A 134 -11.10 -0.46 0.97
N ALA A 135 -11.88 0.30 0.19
CA ALA A 135 -13.33 0.38 0.34
C ALA A 135 -14.04 -0.82 -0.31
N THR A 136 -14.47 -0.70 -1.56
CA THR A 136 -15.12 -1.81 -2.30
C THR A 136 -14.15 -2.85 -2.85
N GLY A 137 -12.84 -2.59 -2.80
CA GLY A 137 -11.80 -3.43 -3.38
C GLY A 137 -11.69 -3.39 -4.91
N GLY A 138 -12.54 -2.62 -5.59
CA GLY A 138 -12.58 -2.62 -7.06
C GLY A 138 -11.30 -2.11 -7.71
N SER A 139 -10.78 -0.98 -7.26
CA SER A 139 -9.53 -0.40 -7.78
C SER A 139 -8.32 -1.28 -7.45
N ALA A 140 -8.23 -1.76 -6.21
CA ALA A 140 -7.14 -2.64 -5.78
C ALA A 140 -7.13 -3.96 -6.58
N SER A 141 -8.29 -4.61 -6.73
CA SER A 141 -8.41 -5.85 -7.51
C SER A 141 -8.01 -5.64 -8.98
N ALA A 142 -8.47 -4.57 -9.61
CA ALA A 142 -8.09 -4.26 -10.99
C ALA A 142 -6.59 -3.94 -11.14
N ALA A 143 -6.03 -3.15 -10.22
CA ALA A 143 -4.60 -2.83 -10.23
C ALA A 143 -3.75 -4.09 -10.16
N ILE A 144 -4.10 -5.00 -9.26
CA ILE A 144 -3.38 -6.27 -9.08
C ILE A 144 -3.53 -7.18 -10.30
N THR A 145 -4.72 -7.22 -10.92
CA THR A 145 -4.93 -7.93 -12.20
C THR A 145 -3.95 -7.41 -13.26
N PHE A 146 -3.87 -6.09 -13.48
CA PHE A 146 -2.95 -5.52 -14.45
C PHE A 146 -1.48 -5.74 -14.13
N LEU A 147 -1.12 -5.79 -12.85
CA LEU A 147 0.25 -6.12 -12.44
C LEU A 147 0.60 -7.58 -12.73
N LYS A 148 -0.32 -8.52 -12.48
CA LYS A 148 -0.15 -9.93 -12.83
C LYS A 148 -0.04 -10.14 -14.35
N GLU A 149 -0.85 -9.43 -15.14
CA GLU A 149 -0.72 -9.41 -16.61
C GLU A 149 0.63 -8.88 -17.08
N ALA A 150 1.23 -7.95 -16.35
CA ALA A 150 2.58 -7.44 -16.61
C ALA A 150 3.71 -8.36 -16.08
N GLY A 151 3.36 -9.50 -15.49
CA GLY A 151 4.30 -10.53 -15.04
C GLY A 151 4.69 -10.44 -13.56
N ALA A 152 4.13 -9.53 -12.77
CA ALA A 152 4.39 -9.47 -11.32
C ALA A 152 3.84 -10.75 -10.65
N GLN A 153 4.67 -11.41 -9.84
CA GLN A 153 4.33 -12.71 -9.22
C GLN A 153 4.07 -12.58 -7.71
N HIS A 154 4.88 -11.81 -7.01
CA HIS A 154 4.80 -11.62 -5.57
C HIS A 154 4.24 -10.23 -5.28
N ILE A 155 2.95 -10.18 -4.91
CA ILE A 155 2.25 -8.91 -4.70
C ILE A 155 1.69 -8.88 -3.29
N LYS A 156 1.87 -7.75 -2.60
CA LYS A 156 1.21 -7.39 -1.34
C LYS A 156 0.36 -6.15 -1.58
N LEU A 157 -0.76 -6.04 -0.88
CA LEU A 157 -1.58 -4.83 -0.83
C LEU A 157 -1.42 -4.17 0.54
N MET A 158 -1.21 -2.86 0.57
CA MET A 158 -1.10 -2.09 1.80
C MET A 158 -2.06 -0.89 1.77
N SER A 159 -2.97 -0.81 2.75
CA SER A 159 -3.96 0.26 2.88
C SER A 159 -4.02 0.80 4.29
N VAL A 160 -4.22 2.11 4.45
CA VAL A 160 -4.29 2.75 5.77
C VAL A 160 -5.59 2.35 6.47
N ILE A 161 -6.72 2.45 5.79
CA ILE A 161 -8.00 1.91 6.29
C ILE A 161 -8.64 0.96 5.28
N GLY A 162 -9.43 0.02 5.77
CA GLY A 162 -10.18 -0.90 4.95
C GLY A 162 -11.56 -1.18 5.49
N ALA A 163 -12.44 -1.67 4.63
CA ALA A 163 -13.74 -2.22 4.99
C ALA A 163 -13.76 -3.74 4.75
N PRO A 164 -14.56 -4.51 5.52
CA PRO A 164 -14.70 -5.96 5.34
C PRO A 164 -15.07 -6.37 3.92
N GLU A 165 -15.91 -5.58 3.24
CA GLU A 165 -16.34 -5.81 1.86
C GLU A 165 -15.16 -5.77 0.89
N GLY A 166 -14.25 -4.80 1.06
CA GLY A 166 -13.04 -4.69 0.25
C GLY A 166 -12.07 -5.84 0.47
N VAL A 167 -11.89 -6.24 1.73
CA VAL A 167 -11.07 -7.38 2.11
C VAL A 167 -11.64 -8.67 1.51
N ALA A 168 -12.95 -8.92 1.68
CA ALA A 168 -13.61 -10.11 1.14
C ALA A 168 -13.48 -10.19 -0.39
N ARG A 169 -13.61 -9.07 -1.08
CA ARG A 169 -13.42 -9.00 -2.52
C ARG A 169 -11.98 -9.35 -2.91
N MET A 170 -11.00 -8.76 -2.23
CA MET A 170 -9.59 -9.04 -2.50
C MET A 170 -9.24 -10.52 -2.29
N GLN A 171 -9.73 -11.11 -1.20
CA GLN A 171 -9.51 -12.53 -0.91
C GLN A 171 -10.16 -13.45 -1.95
N LYS A 172 -11.30 -13.03 -2.51
CA LYS A 172 -11.99 -13.76 -3.59
C LYS A 172 -11.25 -13.65 -4.91
N ASP A 173 -10.89 -12.42 -5.32
CA ASP A 173 -10.33 -12.14 -6.64
C ASP A 173 -8.82 -12.51 -6.69
N HIS A 174 -8.10 -12.33 -5.56
CA HIS A 174 -6.66 -12.53 -5.45
C HIS A 174 -6.28 -13.26 -4.15
N PRO A 175 -6.60 -14.56 -4.02
CA PRO A 175 -6.34 -15.34 -2.81
C PRO A 175 -4.85 -15.58 -2.49
N ASP A 176 -3.98 -15.17 -3.38
CA ASP A 176 -2.52 -15.24 -3.30
C ASP A 176 -1.85 -13.91 -2.88
N VAL A 177 -2.64 -12.85 -2.66
CA VAL A 177 -2.13 -11.51 -2.32
C VAL A 177 -2.37 -11.23 -0.84
N ASP A 178 -1.30 -11.05 -0.07
CA ASP A 178 -1.39 -10.65 1.33
C ASP A 178 -1.82 -9.19 1.48
N ILE A 179 -2.68 -8.94 2.45
CA ILE A 179 -3.32 -7.63 2.70
C ILE A 179 -2.85 -7.10 4.05
N PHE A 180 -2.31 -5.90 4.05
CA PHE A 180 -1.85 -5.17 5.23
C PHE A 180 -2.68 -3.91 5.41
N ILE A 181 -3.34 -3.76 6.57
CA ILE A 181 -4.26 -2.65 6.85
C ILE A 181 -3.94 -2.07 8.22
N ALA A 182 -3.84 -0.73 8.33
CA ALA A 182 -3.60 -0.09 9.63
C ALA A 182 -4.85 -0.10 10.52
N ALA A 183 -6.05 0.01 9.93
CA ALA A 183 -7.31 -0.25 10.63
C ALA A 183 -8.36 -0.86 9.70
N LEU A 184 -9.03 -1.90 10.18
CA LEU A 184 -10.22 -2.45 9.54
C LEU A 184 -11.45 -1.83 10.21
N ASP A 185 -12.22 -1.06 9.45
CA ASP A 185 -13.41 -0.35 9.90
C ASP A 185 -14.67 -1.22 9.76
N ASP A 186 -15.84 -0.70 10.18
CA ASP A 186 -17.03 -1.53 10.39
C ASP A 186 -17.68 -2.00 9.08
N HIS A 187 -17.91 -1.07 8.13
CA HIS A 187 -18.64 -1.36 6.89
C HIS A 187 -18.53 -0.21 5.87
N LEU A 188 -19.13 -0.40 4.70
CA LEU A 188 -19.38 0.66 3.73
C LEU A 188 -20.80 1.20 3.86
N ASN A 189 -20.97 2.54 3.80
CA ASN A 189 -22.28 3.13 3.69
C ASN A 189 -22.85 3.00 2.26
N ASP A 190 -24.11 3.46 2.05
CA ASP A 190 -24.82 3.38 0.75
C ASP A 190 -24.10 4.12 -0.40
N HIS A 191 -23.20 5.05 -0.08
CA HIS A 191 -22.39 5.77 -1.05
C HIS A 191 -21.00 5.14 -1.28
N GLY A 192 -20.71 4.01 -0.61
CA GLY A 192 -19.42 3.31 -0.72
C GLY A 192 -18.27 3.92 0.09
N TYR A 193 -18.56 4.81 1.05
CA TYR A 193 -17.58 5.30 1.99
C TYR A 193 -17.39 4.33 3.16
N ILE A 194 -16.15 4.20 3.61
CA ILE A 194 -15.80 3.43 4.81
C ILE A 194 -16.36 4.15 6.05
N VAL A 195 -16.97 3.42 6.97
CA VAL A 195 -17.52 3.93 8.25
C VAL A 195 -16.82 3.24 9.40
N PRO A 196 -16.29 4.01 10.40
CA PRO A 196 -16.29 5.47 10.53
C PRO A 196 -15.39 6.20 9.53
N GLY A 197 -14.39 5.54 8.95
CA GLY A 197 -13.58 6.06 7.86
C GLY A 197 -12.70 7.26 8.21
N LEU A 198 -12.33 7.99 7.17
CA LEU A 198 -11.56 9.25 7.24
C LEU A 198 -11.97 10.24 6.13
N GLY A 199 -13.12 10.01 5.47
CA GLY A 199 -13.55 10.77 4.31
C GLY A 199 -12.88 10.31 3.01
N ASP A 200 -12.71 11.22 2.04
CA ASP A 200 -11.98 10.96 0.80
C ASP A 200 -10.49 11.26 1.00
N ALA A 201 -9.65 10.22 1.00
CA ALA A 201 -8.22 10.37 1.22
C ALA A 201 -7.54 11.18 0.11
N GLY A 202 -7.97 11.02 -1.15
CA GLY A 202 -7.42 11.79 -2.26
C GLY A 202 -7.65 13.28 -2.10
N ASP A 203 -8.88 13.68 -1.80
CA ASP A 203 -9.22 15.08 -1.56
C ASP A 203 -8.50 15.65 -0.35
N ARG A 204 -8.39 14.88 0.72
CA ARG A 204 -7.68 15.30 1.94
C ARG A 204 -6.15 15.41 1.73
N ILE A 205 -5.55 14.52 0.94
CA ILE A 205 -4.11 14.58 0.59
C ILE A 205 -3.83 15.79 -0.30
N PHE A 206 -4.69 16.07 -1.28
CA PHE A 206 -4.40 17.07 -2.32
C PHE A 206 -5.09 18.41 -2.09
N GLY A 207 -6.01 18.51 -1.13
CA GLY A 207 -6.75 19.73 -0.86
C GLY A 207 -7.69 20.10 -2.00
N THR A 208 -8.36 19.13 -2.60
CA THR A 208 -9.21 19.31 -3.80
C THR A 208 -10.70 19.47 -3.49
N LYS A 209 -11.05 19.64 -2.24
CA LYS A 209 -12.37 20.07 -1.75
C LYS A 209 -12.27 21.34 -0.97
#